data_ac17634d75c05e7ffecd3f046499d884
#
_entry.id   ac17634d75c05e7ffecd3f046499d884
#
_cell.length_a   1.000
_cell.length_b   1.000
_cell.length_c   1.000
_cell.angle_alpha   90.00
_cell.angle_beta   90.00
_cell.angle_gamma   90.00
#
_symmetry.space_group_name_H-M   'P 1'
#
loop_
_entity.id
_entity.type
_entity.pdbx_description
1 polymer ?
#
loop_
_entity_poly.entity_id
_entity_poly.type
_entity_poly.pdbx_seq_one_letter_code
_entity_poly.pdbx_strand_id
1 'polypeptide(L)'
;MKYYQLRKLIFTQADFPSFLEQEIGVKLMRLEEGRYKCRCPYPFHRDIKPSFSVDYLDGGWKWYCYGCAEGGMIVEFVEKYYAIPCEEAVQKICSIFNISDDPQACIEALRRTEGTKSQRKEVETENILLSTTCRNLLRDYPDDKDTINLVKSVYAEANEALCSWNLEKIKNIRMKVKKIIS
;
A
#
# COMPACT_ATOMS: atom_id res chain seq x y z
N MET A 1 19.60 -17.29 1.33
CA MET A 1 19.61 -15.81 1.31
C MET A 1 18.91 -15.22 0.08
N LYS A 2 19.13 -15.77 -1.13
CA LYS A 2 18.54 -15.36 -2.41
C LYS A 2 16.98 -15.32 -2.38
N TYR A 3 16.33 -16.37 -1.88
CA TYR A 3 14.86 -16.47 -1.86
C TYR A 3 14.17 -15.48 -0.94
N TYR A 4 14.76 -15.11 0.19
CA TYR A 4 14.17 -14.13 1.10
C TYR A 4 14.05 -12.75 0.46
N GLN A 5 15.11 -12.31 -0.22
CA GLN A 5 15.14 -11.02 -0.92
C GLN A 5 14.13 -11.00 -2.07
N LEU A 6 14.04 -12.09 -2.82
CA LEU A 6 13.11 -12.23 -3.93
C LEU A 6 11.65 -12.25 -3.45
N ARG A 7 11.33 -12.95 -2.36
CA ARG A 7 10.00 -12.92 -1.74
C ARG A 7 9.61 -11.51 -1.27
N LYS A 8 10.54 -10.77 -0.70
CA LYS A 8 10.32 -9.38 -0.29
C LYS A 8 10.04 -8.48 -1.50
N LEU A 9 10.75 -8.68 -2.60
CA LEU A 9 10.57 -7.95 -3.84
C LEU A 9 9.21 -8.27 -4.48
N ILE A 10 8.84 -9.55 -4.55
CA ILE A 10 7.53 -10.02 -4.99
C ILE A 10 6.41 -9.36 -4.16
N PHE A 11 6.54 -9.33 -2.84
CA PHE A 11 5.56 -8.74 -1.94
C PHE A 11 5.30 -7.26 -2.26
N THR A 12 6.33 -6.51 -2.65
CA THR A 12 6.22 -5.07 -2.92
C THR A 12 5.85 -4.73 -4.37
N GLN A 13 6.10 -5.62 -5.33
CA GLN A 13 5.96 -5.34 -6.77
C GLN A 13 4.84 -6.13 -7.45
N ALA A 14 4.48 -7.31 -6.93
CA ALA A 14 3.44 -8.12 -7.55
C ALA A 14 2.05 -7.53 -7.27
N ASP A 15 1.30 -7.24 -8.32
CA ASP A 15 -0.10 -6.84 -8.22
C ASP A 15 -1.00 -8.07 -8.10
N PHE A 16 -1.25 -8.48 -6.87
CA PHE A 16 -2.02 -9.68 -6.58
C PHE A 16 -3.48 -9.62 -7.05
N PRO A 17 -4.21 -8.49 -6.95
CA PRO A 17 -5.52 -8.34 -7.59
C PRO A 17 -5.49 -8.66 -9.08
N SER A 18 -4.58 -8.05 -9.84
CA SER A 18 -4.44 -8.32 -11.28
C SER A 18 -4.11 -9.79 -11.57
N PHE A 19 -3.26 -10.42 -10.75
CA PHE A 19 -2.99 -11.85 -10.85
C PHE A 19 -4.24 -12.70 -10.68
N LEU A 20 -5.07 -12.42 -9.69
CA LEU A 20 -6.31 -13.15 -9.46
C LEU A 20 -7.31 -13.00 -10.61
N GLU A 21 -7.40 -11.81 -11.22
CA GLU A 21 -8.31 -11.57 -12.34
C GLU A 21 -7.80 -12.18 -13.64
N GLN A 22 -6.51 -12.03 -13.96
CA GLN A 22 -5.95 -12.41 -15.26
C GLN A 22 -5.51 -13.88 -15.31
N GLU A 23 -4.84 -14.37 -14.26
CA GLU A 23 -4.28 -15.72 -14.24
C GLU A 23 -5.25 -16.76 -13.67
N ILE A 24 -6.07 -16.37 -12.68
CA ILE A 24 -7.00 -17.27 -12.01
C ILE A 24 -8.43 -17.13 -12.56
N GLY A 25 -8.75 -16.00 -13.18
CA GLY A 25 -10.07 -15.72 -13.74
C GLY A 25 -11.13 -15.39 -12.69
N VAL A 26 -10.72 -14.88 -11.53
CA VAL A 26 -11.61 -14.52 -10.42
C VAL A 26 -12.12 -13.09 -10.62
N LYS A 27 -13.43 -12.88 -10.48
CA LYS A 27 -13.98 -11.53 -10.46
C LYS A 27 -13.88 -10.91 -9.06
N LEU A 28 -13.08 -9.87 -8.93
CA LEU A 28 -12.91 -9.14 -7.67
C LEU A 28 -14.01 -8.08 -7.48
N MET A 29 -14.49 -7.97 -6.25
CA MET A 29 -15.35 -6.90 -5.76
C MET A 29 -14.47 -5.89 -5.01
N ARG A 30 -14.35 -4.66 -5.50
CA ARG A 30 -13.66 -3.59 -4.78
C ARG A 30 -14.58 -3.08 -3.66
N LEU A 31 -14.10 -3.09 -2.43
CA LEU A 31 -14.81 -2.53 -1.27
C LEU A 31 -14.38 -1.09 -1.02
N GLU A 32 -13.07 -0.85 -1.01
CA GLU A 32 -12.43 0.45 -0.85
C GLU A 32 -11.06 0.45 -1.52
N GLU A 33 -10.31 1.53 -1.46
CA GLU A 33 -8.96 1.58 -2.03
C GLU A 33 -8.04 0.59 -1.31
N GLY A 34 -7.38 -0.25 -2.11
CA GLY A 34 -6.49 -1.29 -1.58
C GLY A 34 -7.20 -2.47 -0.91
N ARG A 35 -8.54 -2.59 -1.02
CA ARG A 35 -9.29 -3.71 -0.43
C ARG A 35 -10.28 -4.32 -1.41
N TYR A 36 -10.15 -5.63 -1.61
CA TYR A 36 -10.98 -6.41 -2.51
C TYR A 36 -11.53 -7.65 -1.82
N LYS A 37 -12.64 -8.17 -2.36
CA LYS A 37 -13.25 -9.40 -1.89
C LYS A 37 -13.76 -10.24 -3.07
N CYS A 38 -13.66 -11.56 -2.94
CA CYS A 38 -14.23 -12.48 -3.92
C CYS A 38 -14.66 -13.79 -3.26
N ARG A 39 -15.23 -14.69 -4.05
CA ARG A 39 -15.35 -16.09 -3.64
C ARG A 39 -13.97 -16.72 -3.60
N CYS A 40 -13.78 -17.65 -2.68
CA CYS A 40 -12.49 -18.34 -2.54
C CYS A 40 -12.12 -19.04 -3.86
N PRO A 41 -10.94 -18.76 -4.42
CA PRO A 41 -10.53 -19.39 -5.68
C PRO A 41 -10.06 -20.83 -5.53
N TYR A 42 -9.85 -21.31 -4.31
CA TYR A 42 -9.41 -22.68 -4.10
C TYR A 42 -10.49 -23.70 -4.44
N PRO A 43 -10.21 -24.70 -5.28
CA PRO A 43 -11.21 -25.67 -5.77
C PRO A 43 -11.80 -26.55 -4.68
N PHE A 44 -11.09 -26.72 -3.56
CA PHE A 44 -11.56 -27.51 -2.41
C PHE A 44 -12.47 -26.73 -1.46
N HIS A 45 -12.62 -25.39 -1.66
CA HIS A 45 -13.51 -24.56 -0.85
C HIS A 45 -14.70 -24.06 -1.70
N ARG A 46 -15.84 -24.71 -1.55
CA ARG A 46 -17.07 -24.30 -2.23
C ARG A 46 -17.69 -23.11 -1.50
N ASP A 47 -17.29 -21.91 -1.91
CA ASP A 47 -17.72 -20.66 -1.30
C ASP A 47 -19.09 -20.19 -1.87
N ILE A 48 -20.09 -20.05 -1.00
CA ILE A 48 -21.42 -19.54 -1.37
C ILE A 48 -21.46 -18.01 -1.27
N LYS A 49 -20.80 -17.45 -0.27
CA LYS A 49 -20.67 -16.00 -0.05
C LYS A 49 -19.21 -15.60 -0.12
N PRO A 50 -18.86 -14.45 -0.73
CA PRO A 50 -17.47 -14.02 -0.81
C PRO A 50 -16.79 -14.04 0.56
N SER A 51 -15.81 -14.92 0.73
CA SER A 51 -15.06 -15.10 1.98
C SER A 51 -13.56 -14.85 1.84
N PHE A 52 -13.07 -14.62 0.62
CA PHE A 52 -11.67 -14.36 0.32
C PHE A 52 -11.44 -12.86 0.21
N SER A 53 -10.64 -12.30 1.10
CA SER A 53 -10.24 -10.89 1.08
C SER A 53 -8.82 -10.73 0.57
N VAL A 54 -8.56 -9.61 -0.10
CA VAL A 54 -7.24 -9.18 -0.55
C VAL A 54 -7.06 -7.72 -0.15
N ASP A 55 -6.10 -7.47 0.71
CA ASP A 55 -5.88 -6.17 1.33
C ASP A 55 -4.44 -5.70 1.08
N TYR A 56 -4.27 -4.42 0.73
CA TYR A 56 -2.96 -3.80 0.61
C TYR A 56 -2.49 -3.31 1.98
N LEU A 57 -1.52 -4.01 2.58
CA LEU A 57 -1.04 -3.77 3.93
C LEU A 57 0.50 -3.78 3.97
N ASP A 58 1.10 -2.87 4.71
CA ASP A 58 2.56 -2.80 4.94
C ASP A 58 3.39 -2.69 3.65
N GLY A 59 2.81 -2.10 2.59
CA GLY A 59 3.48 -1.90 1.31
C GLY A 59 3.44 -3.10 0.37
N GLY A 60 2.52 -4.03 0.57
CA GLY A 60 2.26 -5.16 -0.32
C GLY A 60 0.89 -5.80 -0.11
N TRP A 61 0.56 -6.76 -0.96
CA TRP A 61 -0.71 -7.43 -0.93
C TRP A 61 -0.69 -8.64 0.02
N LYS A 62 -1.73 -8.75 0.86
CA LYS A 62 -2.01 -9.91 1.71
C LYS A 62 -3.41 -10.43 1.41
N TRP A 63 -3.61 -11.71 1.59
CA TRP A 63 -4.93 -12.32 1.46
C TRP A 63 -5.31 -13.10 2.71
N TYR A 64 -6.61 -13.22 2.91
CA TYR A 64 -7.16 -14.09 3.95
C TYR A 64 -8.51 -14.64 3.48
N CYS A 65 -8.70 -15.96 3.65
CA CYS A 65 -9.97 -16.63 3.42
C CYS A 65 -10.62 -17.02 4.74
N TYR A 66 -11.74 -16.38 5.06
CA TYR A 66 -12.47 -16.67 6.30
C TYR A 66 -13.07 -18.07 6.34
N GLY A 67 -13.39 -18.67 5.20
CA GLY A 67 -13.92 -20.03 5.11
C GLY A 67 -12.85 -21.10 5.25
N CYS A 68 -11.64 -20.87 4.71
CA CYS A 68 -10.49 -21.77 4.89
C CYS A 68 -9.75 -21.55 6.22
N ALA A 69 -9.96 -20.37 6.87
CA ALA A 69 -9.20 -19.89 8.01
C ALA A 69 -7.69 -19.79 7.72
N GLU A 70 -7.34 -19.38 6.49
CA GLU A 70 -5.97 -19.32 6.00
C GLU A 70 -5.69 -17.99 5.31
N GLY A 71 -4.44 -17.58 5.32
CA GLY A 71 -3.98 -16.34 4.71
C GLY A 71 -2.49 -16.34 4.43
N GLY A 72 -2.05 -15.28 3.73
CA GLY A 72 -0.64 -15.14 3.38
C GLY A 72 -0.41 -14.05 2.34
N MET A 73 0.70 -14.15 1.64
CA MET A 73 1.07 -13.32 0.49
C MET A 73 0.84 -14.09 -0.82
N ILE A 74 1.12 -13.48 -1.95
CA ILE A 74 0.93 -14.12 -3.28
C ILE A 74 1.72 -15.43 -3.42
N VAL A 75 2.89 -15.56 -2.80
CA VAL A 75 3.72 -16.77 -2.90
C VAL A 75 2.98 -17.97 -2.28
N GLU A 76 2.50 -17.83 -1.04
CA GLU A 76 1.75 -18.89 -0.35
C GLU A 76 0.44 -19.23 -1.08
N PHE A 77 -0.18 -18.23 -1.72
CA PHE A 77 -1.35 -18.47 -2.56
C PHE A 77 -1.01 -19.37 -3.76
N VAL A 78 0.05 -19.03 -4.49
CA VAL A 78 0.47 -19.76 -5.70
C VAL A 78 0.94 -21.18 -5.38
N GLU A 79 1.73 -21.35 -4.29
CA GLU A 79 2.12 -22.67 -3.79
C GLU A 79 0.91 -23.57 -3.58
N LYS A 80 -0.08 -23.05 -2.90
CA LYS A 80 -1.27 -23.83 -2.53
C LYS A 80 -2.22 -24.03 -3.71
N TYR A 81 -2.43 -23.01 -4.54
CA TYR A 81 -3.37 -23.07 -5.66
C TYR A 81 -2.92 -24.05 -6.74
N TYR A 82 -1.63 -24.05 -7.05
CA TYR A 82 -1.04 -24.95 -8.06
C TYR A 82 -0.45 -26.24 -7.47
N ALA A 83 -0.46 -26.39 -6.15
CA ALA A 83 0.18 -27.49 -5.44
C ALA A 83 1.66 -27.69 -5.83
N ILE A 84 2.42 -26.59 -5.92
CA ILE A 84 3.84 -26.56 -6.30
C ILE A 84 4.70 -26.07 -5.15
N PRO A 85 6.00 -26.45 -5.10
CA PRO A 85 6.92 -25.98 -4.07
C PRO A 85 7.21 -24.47 -4.20
N CYS A 86 7.65 -23.86 -3.10
CA CYS A 86 7.92 -22.43 -2.99
C CYS A 86 8.83 -21.89 -4.10
N GLU A 87 9.85 -22.66 -4.46
CA GLU A 87 10.81 -22.25 -5.51
C GLU A 87 10.13 -22.09 -6.87
N GLU A 88 9.27 -23.02 -7.23
CA GLU A 88 8.51 -22.96 -8.49
C GLU A 88 7.46 -21.84 -8.45
N ALA A 89 6.80 -21.64 -7.31
CA ALA A 89 5.85 -20.56 -7.12
C ALA A 89 6.52 -19.18 -7.32
N VAL A 90 7.70 -19.00 -6.72
CA VAL A 90 8.50 -17.77 -6.86
C VAL A 90 8.91 -17.56 -8.32
N GLN A 91 9.41 -18.58 -9.02
CA GLN A 91 9.79 -18.49 -10.44
C GLN A 91 8.60 -18.12 -11.31
N LYS A 92 7.45 -18.75 -11.08
CA LYS A 92 6.20 -18.47 -11.80
C LYS A 92 5.77 -17.01 -11.63
N ILE A 93 5.77 -16.49 -10.42
CA ILE A 93 5.43 -15.10 -10.13
C ILE A 93 6.44 -14.14 -10.77
N CYS A 94 7.72 -14.42 -10.66
CA CYS A 94 8.77 -13.61 -11.29
C CYS A 94 8.58 -13.52 -12.80
N SER A 95 8.23 -14.63 -13.45
CA SER A 95 7.95 -14.66 -14.89
C SER A 95 6.72 -13.80 -15.26
N ILE A 96 5.63 -13.90 -14.50
CA ILE A 96 4.38 -13.17 -14.77
C ILE A 96 4.57 -11.66 -14.61
N PHE A 97 5.28 -11.24 -13.56
CA PHE A 97 5.48 -9.82 -13.25
C PHE A 97 6.80 -9.23 -13.77
N ASN A 98 7.55 -9.98 -14.58
CA ASN A 98 8.87 -9.58 -15.09
C ASN A 98 9.83 -9.13 -13.96
N ILE A 99 9.79 -9.82 -12.81
CA ILE A 99 10.68 -9.56 -11.68
C ILE A 99 11.99 -10.32 -11.92
N SER A 100 13.10 -9.58 -11.98
CA SER A 100 14.42 -10.21 -12.15
C SER A 100 14.78 -11.10 -10.95
N ASP A 101 15.29 -12.28 -11.21
CA ASP A 101 15.85 -13.18 -10.21
C ASP A 101 17.36 -12.99 -9.99
N ASP A 102 17.97 -12.05 -10.69
CA ASP A 102 19.37 -11.65 -10.48
C ASP A 102 19.55 -11.03 -9.10
N PRO A 103 20.46 -11.53 -8.26
CA PRO A 103 20.67 -11.04 -6.90
C PRO A 103 21.00 -9.55 -6.80
N GLN A 104 21.79 -9.02 -7.76
CA GLN A 104 22.15 -7.61 -7.78
C GLN A 104 20.95 -6.72 -8.14
N ALA A 105 20.21 -7.10 -9.16
CA ALA A 105 18.99 -6.39 -9.55
C ALA A 105 17.96 -6.40 -8.42
N CYS A 106 17.79 -7.53 -7.71
CA CYS A 106 16.89 -7.63 -6.55
C CYS A 106 17.30 -6.69 -5.40
N ILE A 107 18.61 -6.63 -5.07
CA ILE A 107 19.12 -5.73 -4.02
C ILE A 107 18.88 -4.27 -4.40
N GLU A 108 19.14 -3.90 -5.63
CA GLU A 108 18.95 -2.53 -6.11
C GLU A 108 17.46 -2.13 -6.13
N ALA A 109 16.57 -3.01 -6.59
CA ALA A 109 15.14 -2.79 -6.58
C ALA A 109 14.59 -2.65 -5.14
N LEU A 110 15.06 -3.47 -4.19
CA LEU A 110 14.67 -3.35 -2.77
C LEU A 110 15.16 -2.04 -2.15
N ARG A 111 16.37 -1.60 -2.46
CA ARG A 111 16.87 -0.28 -1.99
C ARG A 111 16.02 0.87 -2.49
N ARG A 112 15.56 0.82 -3.75
CA ARG A 112 14.65 1.83 -4.32
C ARG A 112 13.30 1.84 -3.59
N THR A 113 12.71 0.67 -3.33
CA THR A 113 11.43 0.57 -2.60
C THR A 113 11.55 0.99 -1.13
N GLU A 114 12.66 0.70 -0.47
CA GLU A 114 12.92 1.14 0.91
C GLU A 114 13.10 2.66 0.98
N GLY A 115 13.81 3.27 0.03
CA GLY A 115 13.90 4.73 -0.11
C GLY A 115 12.53 5.38 -0.25
N THR A 116 11.70 4.87 -1.15
CA THR A 116 10.33 5.36 -1.35
C THR A 116 9.44 5.20 -0.10
N LYS A 117 9.59 4.07 0.62
CA LYS A 117 8.85 3.81 1.86
C LYS A 117 9.26 4.76 2.98
N SER A 118 10.55 5.07 3.11
CA SER A 118 11.07 6.07 4.04
C SER A 118 10.53 7.46 3.73
N GLN A 119 10.56 7.86 2.46
CA GLN A 119 9.98 9.15 2.02
C GLN A 119 8.50 9.26 2.33
N ARG A 120 7.71 8.21 2.06
CA ARG A 120 6.27 8.19 2.39
C ARG A 120 6.03 8.38 3.88
N LYS A 121 6.78 7.68 4.73
CA LYS A 121 6.69 7.81 6.18
C LYS A 121 7.04 9.22 6.66
N GLU A 122 8.04 9.86 6.06
CA GLU A 122 8.38 11.25 6.37
C GLU A 122 7.27 12.21 5.94
N VAL A 123 6.70 12.02 4.75
CA VAL A 123 5.56 12.83 4.25
C VAL A 123 4.35 12.70 5.17
N GLU A 124 4.00 11.49 5.59
CA GLU A 124 2.91 11.22 6.53
C GLU A 124 3.17 11.89 7.89
N THR A 125 4.41 11.81 8.40
CA THR A 125 4.80 12.45 9.67
C THR A 125 4.65 13.97 9.59
N GLU A 126 5.13 14.60 8.53
CA GLU A 126 5.01 16.04 8.32
C GLU A 126 3.54 16.48 8.18
N ASN A 127 2.71 15.66 7.53
CA ASN A 127 1.28 15.93 7.41
C ASN A 127 0.55 15.85 8.77
N ILE A 128 0.91 14.89 9.62
CA ILE A 128 0.38 14.80 11.00
C ILE A 128 0.74 16.05 11.79
N LEU A 129 1.98 16.52 11.70
CA LEU A 129 2.44 17.73 12.37
C LEU A 129 1.72 18.98 11.87
N LEU A 130 1.50 19.09 10.56
CA LEU A 130 0.74 20.17 9.95
C LEU A 130 -0.72 20.17 10.41
N SER A 131 -1.37 19.00 10.36
CA SER A 131 -2.76 18.83 10.80
C SER A 131 -2.96 19.16 12.27
N THR A 132 -1.97 18.83 13.12
CA THR A 132 -1.98 19.18 14.53
C THR A 132 -1.87 20.69 14.72
N THR A 133 -0.99 21.36 13.97
CA THR A 133 -0.87 22.82 14.00
C THR A 133 -2.17 23.49 13.59
N CYS A 134 -2.79 23.07 12.47
CA CYS A 134 -4.07 23.60 12.02
C CYS A 134 -5.19 23.40 13.03
N ARG A 135 -5.24 22.25 13.70
CA ARG A 135 -6.23 21.92 14.73
C ARG A 135 -6.08 22.81 15.96
N ASN A 136 -4.85 23.09 16.37
CA ASN A 136 -4.57 24.01 17.47
C ASN A 136 -5.02 25.45 17.13
N LEU A 137 -4.75 25.92 15.91
CA LEU A 137 -5.20 27.22 15.46
C LEU A 137 -6.73 27.37 15.49
N LEU A 138 -7.45 26.41 14.97
CA LEU A 138 -8.92 26.42 15.02
C LEU A 138 -9.49 26.35 16.44
N ARG A 139 -8.78 25.70 17.38
CA ARG A 139 -9.17 25.65 18.79
C ARG A 139 -8.92 27.01 19.46
N ASP A 140 -7.79 27.65 19.16
CA ASP A 140 -7.39 28.90 19.81
C ASP A 140 -8.11 30.14 19.21
N TYR A 141 -8.55 30.05 17.93
CA TYR A 141 -9.26 31.09 17.19
C TYR A 141 -10.50 30.52 16.45
N PRO A 142 -11.53 30.04 17.17
CA PRO A 142 -12.63 29.26 16.57
C PRO A 142 -13.56 30.07 15.64
N ASP A 143 -13.71 31.39 15.91
CA ASP A 143 -14.62 32.27 15.17
C ASP A 143 -13.91 33.24 14.19
N ASP A 144 -12.58 33.17 14.11
CA ASP A 144 -11.81 34.02 13.22
C ASP A 144 -11.87 33.52 11.77
N LYS A 145 -12.58 34.29 10.93
CA LYS A 145 -12.78 33.95 9.52
C LYS A 145 -11.47 33.83 8.74
N ASP A 146 -10.47 34.61 9.05
CA ASP A 146 -9.18 34.60 8.36
C ASP A 146 -8.41 33.35 8.72
N THR A 147 -8.39 32.95 9.98
CA THR A 147 -7.84 31.67 10.45
C THR A 147 -8.54 30.47 9.80
N ILE A 148 -9.87 30.48 9.74
CA ILE A 148 -10.65 29.41 9.11
C ILE A 148 -10.30 29.29 7.61
N ASN A 149 -10.21 30.40 6.90
CA ASN A 149 -9.87 30.42 5.47
C ASN A 149 -8.43 29.99 5.23
N LEU A 150 -7.49 30.41 6.06
CA LEU A 150 -6.10 29.96 6.04
C LEU A 150 -6.01 28.44 6.18
N VAL A 151 -6.67 27.87 7.18
CA VAL A 151 -6.65 26.42 7.41
C VAL A 151 -7.26 25.64 6.25
N LYS A 152 -8.35 26.12 5.64
CA LYS A 152 -8.93 25.51 4.44
C LYS A 152 -7.95 25.50 3.25
N SER A 153 -7.27 26.62 3.02
CA SER A 153 -6.25 26.73 1.96
C SER A 153 -5.07 25.77 2.21
N VAL A 154 -4.60 25.71 3.45
CA VAL A 154 -3.52 24.81 3.86
C VAL A 154 -3.88 23.35 3.65
N TYR A 155 -5.10 22.92 3.98
CA TYR A 155 -5.55 21.56 3.72
C TYR A 155 -5.64 21.23 2.23
N ALA A 156 -6.07 22.16 1.40
CA ALA A 156 -6.12 21.96 -0.05
C ALA A 156 -4.71 21.77 -0.64
N GLU A 157 -3.75 22.62 -0.26
CA GLU A 157 -2.35 22.51 -0.69
C GLU A 157 -1.67 21.23 -0.15
N ALA A 158 -1.97 20.85 1.10
CA ALA A 158 -1.43 19.64 1.72
C ALA A 158 -1.94 18.36 1.03
N ASN A 159 -3.22 18.29 0.67
CA ASN A 159 -3.78 17.16 -0.06
C ASN A 159 -3.10 16.95 -1.42
N GLU A 160 -2.83 18.03 -2.15
CA GLU A 160 -2.09 17.96 -3.42
C GLU A 160 -0.66 17.43 -3.21
N ALA A 161 0.01 17.91 -2.16
CA ALA A 161 1.36 17.46 -1.81
C ALA A 161 1.40 15.99 -1.37
N LEU A 162 0.37 15.52 -0.66
CA LEU A 162 0.20 14.12 -0.26
C LEU A 162 -0.02 13.21 -1.48
N CYS A 163 -0.89 13.59 -2.41
CA CYS A 163 -1.14 12.82 -3.63
C CYS A 163 0.15 12.61 -4.46
N SER A 164 1.06 13.59 -4.44
CA SER A 164 2.35 13.52 -5.13
C SER A 164 3.52 13.03 -4.26
N TRP A 165 3.29 12.68 -3.00
CA TRP A 165 4.32 12.32 -2.01
C TRP A 165 5.47 13.34 -1.91
N ASN A 166 5.14 14.62 -2.07
CA ASN A 166 6.13 15.70 -2.11
C ASN A 166 6.45 16.23 -0.71
N LEU A 167 7.48 15.65 -0.09
CA LEU A 167 7.95 16.00 1.25
C LEU A 167 8.31 17.49 1.39
N GLU A 168 9.00 18.04 0.40
CA GLU A 168 9.47 19.42 0.43
C GLU A 168 8.30 20.41 0.38
N LYS A 169 7.29 20.12 -0.45
CA LYS A 169 6.06 20.91 -0.52
C LYS A 169 5.33 20.94 0.83
N ILE A 170 5.20 19.81 1.53
CA ILE A 170 4.55 19.73 2.85
C ILE A 170 5.36 20.48 3.91
N LYS A 171 6.69 20.35 3.94
CA LYS A 171 7.56 21.10 4.85
C LYS A 171 7.42 22.61 4.64
N ASN A 172 7.37 23.05 3.40
CA ASN A 172 7.21 24.46 3.05
C ASN A 172 5.84 25.01 3.49
N ILE A 173 4.76 24.26 3.30
CA ILE A 173 3.43 24.63 3.79
C ILE A 173 3.45 24.78 5.32
N ARG A 174 4.02 23.83 6.05
CA ARG A 174 4.12 23.90 7.52
C ARG A 174 4.95 25.09 7.98
N MET A 175 6.03 25.42 7.31
CA MET A 175 6.86 26.59 7.65
C MET A 175 6.11 27.91 7.39
N LYS A 176 5.32 28.01 6.32
CA LYS A 176 4.44 29.16 6.07
C LYS A 176 3.44 29.36 7.21
N VAL A 177 2.75 28.29 7.60
CA VAL A 177 1.78 28.34 8.72
C VAL A 177 2.44 28.80 10.00
N LYS A 178 3.61 28.26 10.36
CA LYS A 178 4.34 28.67 11.55
C LYS A 178 4.71 30.17 11.55
N LYS A 179 5.12 30.72 10.40
CA LYS A 179 5.46 32.15 10.28
C LYS A 179 4.26 33.07 10.43
N ILE A 180 3.05 32.60 10.13
CA ILE A 180 1.82 33.40 10.29
C ILE A 180 1.40 33.45 11.77
N ILE A 181 1.75 32.43 12.55
CA ILE A 181 1.39 32.29 13.96
C ILE A 181 2.40 32.97 14.90
N SER A 182 3.65 33.14 14.45
CA SER A 182 4.71 33.80 15.25
C SER A 182 4.64 35.32 15.12
#